data_e6c95069a2bd575b9100333632804b93
#
_entry.id   e6c95069a2bd575b9100333632804b93
#
_cell.length_a   1.000
_cell.length_b   1.000
_cell.length_c   1.000
_cell.angle_alpha   90.00
_cell.angle_beta   90.00
_cell.angle_gamma   90.00
#
_symmetry.space_group_name_H-M   'P 1'
#
loop_
_entity.id
_entity.type
_entity.pdbx_description
1 polymer ?
#
loop_
_entity_poly.entity_id
_entity_poly.type
_entity_poly.pdbx_seq_one_letter_code
_entity_poly.pdbx_strand_id
1 'polypeptide(L)'
;LLALLWLALLAWARPLMLPDEGRYVGVAWGMLRSGDWLTPTLDGLPYFHKPPLFYWITAAAMRLLGVWEWPARLASILGAWAGALAVFALLRRWWGERDARLALWVLLLQPAFYLGAQFANLDMLVAGAITVTIALLAQAALALERGLPYRGALLGAYVAAALAVLAKGLIGMVLPGLVVTVWLLSGGRWRTWLR
;
A
#
# COMPACT_ATOMS: atom_id res chain seq x y z
N LEU A 1 3.49 -0.67 15.95
CA LEU A 1 4.51 0.38 16.10
C LEU A 1 5.92 -0.14 15.73
N LEU A 2 6.40 -1.26 16.34
CA LEU A 2 7.76 -1.79 16.07
C LEU A 2 8.02 -2.09 14.58
N ALA A 3 7.05 -2.66 13.86
CA ALA A 3 7.17 -2.90 12.42
C ALA A 3 7.33 -1.60 11.61
N LEU A 4 6.62 -0.53 12.00
CA LEU A 4 6.76 0.77 11.35
C LEU A 4 8.15 1.38 11.61
N LEU A 5 8.63 1.32 12.84
CA LEU A 5 9.97 1.79 13.22
C LEU A 5 11.06 1.01 12.47
N TRP A 6 10.92 -0.30 12.35
CA TRP A 6 11.81 -1.15 11.57
C TRP A 6 11.86 -0.74 10.08
N LEU A 7 10.69 -0.57 9.45
CA LEU A 7 10.59 -0.18 8.04
C LEU A 7 11.13 1.24 7.79
N ALA A 8 11.12 2.12 8.78
CA ALA A 8 11.66 3.48 8.68
C ALA A 8 13.15 3.60 9.08
N LEU A 9 13.75 2.55 9.64
CA LEU A 9 15.01 2.61 10.37
C LEU A 9 16.18 3.25 9.60
N LEU A 10 16.31 3.02 8.31
CA LEU A 10 17.40 3.58 7.49
C LEU A 10 16.89 4.54 6.39
N ALA A 11 15.64 4.96 6.48
CA ALA A 11 15.03 5.80 5.43
C ALA A 11 15.70 7.19 5.27
N TRP A 12 16.46 7.63 6.26
CA TRP A 12 17.23 8.89 6.24
C TRP A 12 18.69 8.69 5.82
N ALA A 13 19.19 7.44 5.79
CA ALA A 13 20.63 7.15 5.72
C ALA A 13 21.25 7.33 4.33
N ARG A 14 20.45 7.56 3.29
CA ARG A 14 20.95 7.77 1.93
C ARG A 14 20.20 8.89 1.21
N PRO A 15 20.85 9.63 0.29
CA PRO A 15 20.17 10.60 -0.57
C PRO A 15 19.12 9.93 -1.47
N LEU A 16 18.22 10.73 -2.07
CA LEU A 16 17.27 10.26 -3.05
C LEU A 16 17.98 9.80 -4.33
N MET A 17 17.62 8.63 -4.81
CA MET A 17 18.23 8.05 -6.01
C MET A 17 17.53 8.52 -7.28
N LEU A 18 18.32 8.93 -8.27
CA LEU A 18 17.83 9.22 -9.61
C LEU A 18 17.77 7.92 -10.45
N PRO A 19 16.87 7.84 -11.43
CA PRO A 19 15.88 8.87 -11.78
C PRO A 19 14.57 8.82 -10.99
N ASP A 20 14.22 7.70 -10.38
CA ASP A 20 12.86 7.44 -9.90
C ASP A 20 12.49 8.20 -8.62
N GLU A 21 13.27 8.10 -7.53
CA GLU A 21 12.97 8.82 -6.30
C GLU A 21 12.95 10.34 -6.57
N GLY A 22 13.95 10.86 -7.28
CA GLY A 22 14.03 12.28 -7.61
C GLY A 22 12.82 12.77 -8.41
N ARG A 23 12.36 12.01 -9.38
CA ARG A 23 11.19 12.34 -10.21
C ARG A 23 9.90 12.38 -9.40
N TYR A 24 9.58 11.34 -8.63
CA TYR A 24 8.33 11.28 -7.90
C TYR A 24 8.29 12.25 -6.71
N VAL A 25 9.40 12.40 -6.02
CA VAL A 25 9.54 13.38 -4.94
C VAL A 25 9.55 14.81 -5.49
N GLY A 26 10.14 15.02 -6.67
CA GLY A 26 10.13 16.31 -7.38
C GLY A 26 8.72 16.79 -7.71
N VAL A 27 7.83 15.90 -8.18
CA VAL A 27 6.42 16.24 -8.39
C VAL A 27 5.74 16.63 -7.08
N ALA A 28 5.92 15.86 -6.01
CA ALA A 28 5.35 16.17 -4.70
C ALA A 28 5.90 17.50 -4.14
N TRP A 29 7.17 17.78 -4.35
CA TRP A 29 7.80 19.07 -4.01
C TRP A 29 7.23 20.23 -4.82
N GLY A 30 6.97 20.02 -6.11
CA GLY A 30 6.28 20.99 -6.98
C GLY A 30 4.91 21.38 -6.43
N MET A 31 4.10 20.38 -6.05
CA MET A 31 2.79 20.59 -5.41
C MET A 31 2.91 21.40 -4.10
N LEU A 32 3.90 21.08 -3.27
CA LEU A 32 4.11 21.78 -2.00
C LEU A 32 4.49 23.25 -2.22
N ARG A 33 5.33 23.53 -3.21
CA ARG A 33 5.79 24.89 -3.51
C ARG A 33 4.74 25.76 -4.19
N SER A 34 4.00 25.20 -5.15
CA SER A 34 2.97 25.93 -5.90
C SER A 34 1.68 26.11 -5.11
N GLY A 35 1.39 25.23 -4.13
CA GLY A 35 0.11 25.13 -3.46
C GLY A 35 -0.97 24.44 -4.31
N ASP A 36 -0.68 24.08 -5.55
CA ASP A 36 -1.58 23.33 -6.42
C ASP A 36 -1.40 21.81 -6.21
N TRP A 37 -2.35 21.20 -5.54
CA TRP A 37 -2.38 19.78 -5.24
C TRP A 37 -3.18 18.96 -6.26
N LEU A 38 -3.80 19.61 -7.24
CA LEU A 38 -4.61 18.97 -8.28
C LEU A 38 -3.80 18.71 -9.54
N THR A 39 -2.95 19.66 -9.94
CA THR A 39 -2.14 19.56 -11.15
C THR A 39 -0.71 19.17 -10.82
N PRO A 40 -0.35 17.86 -10.90
CA PRO A 40 1.05 17.46 -10.71
C PRO A 40 1.92 18.08 -11.82
N THR A 41 3.04 18.67 -11.43
CA THR A 41 4.02 19.24 -12.35
C THR A 41 5.41 18.69 -12.09
N LEU A 42 6.19 18.51 -13.17
CA LEU A 42 7.60 18.17 -13.11
C LEU A 42 8.36 19.15 -14.02
N ASP A 43 9.35 19.82 -13.49
CA ASP A 43 10.15 20.85 -14.21
C ASP A 43 9.28 21.93 -14.87
N GLY A 44 8.19 22.30 -14.22
CA GLY A 44 7.24 23.32 -14.68
C GLY A 44 6.22 22.84 -15.73
N LEU A 45 6.29 21.57 -16.15
CA LEU A 45 5.33 20.99 -17.11
C LEU A 45 4.32 20.07 -16.40
N PRO A 46 3.05 20.03 -16.84
CA PRO A 46 2.05 19.10 -16.31
C PRO A 46 2.50 17.63 -16.43
N TYR A 47 2.39 16.86 -15.35
CA TYR A 47 2.89 15.48 -15.25
C TYR A 47 1.78 14.52 -14.81
N PHE A 48 0.92 14.10 -15.73
CA PHE A 48 -0.21 13.20 -15.48
C PHE A 48 0.09 11.71 -15.71
N HIS A 49 1.37 11.29 -15.68
CA HIS A 49 1.76 9.91 -15.96
C HIS A 49 1.30 8.91 -14.89
N LYS A 50 1.03 9.38 -13.68
CA LYS A 50 0.62 8.53 -12.55
C LYS A 50 -0.49 9.22 -11.74
N PRO A 51 -1.37 8.43 -11.09
CA PRO A 51 -2.38 8.95 -10.17
C PRO A 51 -1.75 9.64 -8.95
N PRO A 52 -2.50 10.54 -8.28
CA PRO A 52 -1.91 11.53 -7.37
C PRO A 52 -1.63 11.07 -5.94
N LEU A 53 -2.12 9.90 -5.49
CA LEU A 53 -2.10 9.52 -4.07
C LEU A 53 -0.69 9.52 -3.47
N PHE A 54 0.30 9.00 -4.21
CA PHE A 54 1.69 9.01 -3.75
C PHE A 54 2.19 10.45 -3.53
N TYR A 55 1.93 11.32 -4.49
CA TYR A 55 2.35 12.73 -4.42
C TYR A 55 1.69 13.46 -3.27
N TRP A 56 0.41 13.23 -3.03
CA TRP A 56 -0.33 13.83 -1.92
C TRP A 56 0.23 13.41 -0.56
N ILE A 57 0.47 12.11 -0.36
CA ILE A 57 1.04 11.62 0.90
C ILE A 57 2.45 12.18 1.10
N THR A 58 3.29 12.18 0.06
CA THR A 58 4.66 12.68 0.12
C THR A 58 4.70 14.19 0.35
N ALA A 59 3.90 14.97 -0.35
CA ALA A 59 3.80 16.43 -0.15
C ALA A 59 3.30 16.77 1.25
N ALA A 60 2.27 16.07 1.74
CA ALA A 60 1.76 16.25 3.10
C ALA A 60 2.82 15.89 4.15
N ALA A 61 3.55 14.79 3.96
CA ALA A 61 4.63 14.40 4.84
C ALA A 61 5.74 15.46 4.90
N MET A 62 6.20 15.94 3.74
CA MET A 62 7.19 17.01 3.67
C MET A 62 6.70 18.33 4.28
N ARG A 63 5.42 18.66 4.12
CA ARG A 63 4.85 19.86 4.75
C ARG A 63 4.83 19.79 6.26
N LEU A 64 4.54 18.63 6.84
CA LEU A 64 4.38 18.44 8.29
C LEU A 64 5.70 18.17 9.02
N LEU A 65 6.61 17.46 8.37
CA LEU A 65 7.81 16.87 8.99
C LEU A 65 9.12 17.47 8.43
N GLY A 66 9.00 18.40 7.49
CA GLY A 66 10.16 19.03 6.83
C GLY A 66 10.56 18.28 5.55
N VAL A 67 11.37 18.97 4.73
CA VAL A 67 11.81 18.47 3.42
C VAL A 67 13.13 17.72 3.59
N TRP A 68 13.02 16.44 3.87
CA TRP A 68 14.12 15.50 4.10
C TRP A 68 13.88 14.20 3.34
N GLU A 69 14.85 13.32 3.30
CA GLU A 69 14.75 12.04 2.59
C GLU A 69 13.69 11.10 3.20
N TRP A 70 13.60 11.05 4.53
CA TRP A 70 12.68 10.12 5.18
C TRP A 70 11.18 10.53 5.05
N PRO A 71 10.75 11.80 5.16
CA PRO A 71 9.37 12.17 4.84
C PRO A 71 9.02 11.91 3.38
N ALA A 72 9.99 12.07 2.47
CA ALA A 72 9.81 11.74 1.06
C ALA A 72 9.51 10.25 0.82
N ARG A 73 9.99 9.36 1.69
CA ARG A 73 9.77 7.92 1.64
C ARG A 73 8.55 7.44 2.43
N LEU A 74 7.88 8.33 3.15
CA LEU A 74 6.79 7.96 4.08
C LEU A 74 5.64 7.24 3.36
N ALA A 75 5.30 7.61 2.13
CA ALA A 75 4.24 6.95 1.35
C ALA A 75 4.54 5.45 1.13
N SER A 76 5.79 5.12 0.76
CA SER A 76 6.23 3.73 0.58
C SER A 76 6.27 2.96 1.90
N ILE A 77 6.77 3.58 2.97
CA ILE A 77 6.81 3.00 4.32
C ILE A 77 5.40 2.69 4.83
N LEU A 78 4.46 3.61 4.65
CA LEU A 78 3.06 3.41 5.04
C LEU A 78 2.40 2.30 4.23
N GLY A 79 2.68 2.20 2.92
CA GLY A 79 2.22 1.10 2.08
C GLY A 79 2.71 -0.25 2.59
N ALA A 80 4.01 -0.39 2.83
CA ALA A 80 4.60 -1.60 3.38
C ALA A 80 4.01 -1.95 4.75
N TRP A 81 3.90 -0.99 5.64
CA TRP A 81 3.34 -1.17 6.98
C TRP A 81 1.87 -1.63 6.93
N ALA A 82 1.03 -0.98 6.11
CA ALA A 82 -0.37 -1.37 5.93
C ALA A 82 -0.49 -2.79 5.38
N GLY A 83 0.31 -3.16 4.38
CA GLY A 83 0.37 -4.52 3.84
C GLY A 83 0.78 -5.56 4.89
N ALA A 84 1.82 -5.27 5.67
CA ALA A 84 2.29 -6.15 6.73
C ALA A 84 1.22 -6.34 7.84
N LEU A 85 0.53 -5.27 8.23
CA LEU A 85 -0.58 -5.35 9.19
C LEU A 85 -1.76 -6.14 8.63
N ALA A 86 -2.08 -6.01 7.35
CA ALA A 86 -3.18 -6.75 6.73
C ALA A 86 -2.91 -8.25 6.71
N VAL A 87 -1.69 -8.67 6.36
CA VAL A 87 -1.25 -10.08 6.44
C VAL A 87 -1.34 -10.59 7.87
N PHE A 88 -0.79 -9.83 8.83
CA PHE A 88 -0.85 -10.20 10.25
C PHE A 88 -2.29 -10.34 10.75
N ALA A 89 -3.16 -9.38 10.47
CA ALA A 89 -4.56 -9.38 10.91
C ALA A 89 -5.36 -10.54 10.33
N LEU A 90 -5.18 -10.82 9.03
CA LEU A 90 -5.82 -11.95 8.35
C LEU A 90 -5.40 -13.28 8.98
N LEU A 91 -4.10 -13.52 9.10
CA LEU A 91 -3.58 -14.78 9.64
C LEU A 91 -3.92 -14.96 11.12
N ARG A 92 -3.82 -13.89 11.92
CA ARG A 92 -4.19 -13.94 13.34
C ARG A 92 -5.64 -14.38 13.54
N ARG A 93 -6.54 -13.90 12.70
CA ARG A 93 -7.98 -14.20 12.82
C ARG A 93 -8.32 -15.64 12.44
N TRP A 94 -7.63 -16.21 11.42
CA TRP A 94 -8.04 -17.47 10.81
C TRP A 94 -7.10 -18.65 11.09
N TRP A 95 -5.82 -18.38 11.40
CA TRP A 95 -4.79 -19.39 11.65
C TRP A 95 -4.12 -19.26 13.02
N GLY A 96 -4.29 -18.14 13.70
CA GLY A 96 -3.80 -17.91 15.05
C GLY A 96 -2.59 -17.00 15.15
N GLU A 97 -2.27 -16.64 16.39
CA GLU A 97 -1.25 -15.62 16.72
C GLU A 97 0.17 -16.04 16.35
N ARG A 98 0.49 -17.33 16.49
CA ARG A 98 1.82 -17.86 16.19
C ARG A 98 2.15 -17.71 14.70
N ASP A 99 1.25 -18.19 13.85
CA ASP A 99 1.44 -18.14 12.38
C ASP A 99 1.44 -16.72 11.87
N ALA A 100 0.59 -15.85 12.43
CA ALA A 100 0.57 -14.44 12.10
C ALA A 100 1.90 -13.74 12.43
N ARG A 101 2.50 -14.02 13.60
CA ARG A 101 3.80 -13.47 13.97
C ARG A 101 4.92 -14.01 13.10
N LEU A 102 4.94 -15.29 12.80
CA LEU A 102 5.93 -15.88 11.92
C LEU A 102 5.88 -15.25 10.51
N ALA A 103 4.68 -15.13 9.92
CA ALA A 103 4.50 -14.51 8.63
C ALA A 103 4.92 -13.02 8.64
N LEU A 104 4.59 -12.29 9.71
CA LEU A 104 5.04 -10.90 9.86
C LEU A 104 6.55 -10.79 9.89
N TRP A 105 7.25 -11.63 10.67
CA TRP A 105 8.72 -11.64 10.72
C TRP A 105 9.33 -12.01 9.38
N VAL A 106 8.83 -13.05 8.72
CA VAL A 106 9.30 -13.45 7.39
C VAL A 106 9.17 -12.28 6.39
N LEU A 107 8.02 -11.60 6.39
CA LEU A 107 7.77 -10.47 5.49
C LEU A 107 8.70 -9.28 5.80
N LEU A 108 8.81 -8.89 7.06
CA LEU A 108 9.62 -7.73 7.48
C LEU A 108 11.13 -7.95 7.29
N LEU A 109 11.60 -9.18 7.38
CA LEU A 109 13.02 -9.53 7.20
C LEU A 109 13.39 -9.81 5.74
N GLN A 110 12.40 -9.89 4.84
CA GLN A 110 12.68 -10.10 3.42
C GLN A 110 13.35 -8.86 2.81
N PRO A 111 14.56 -9.00 2.23
CA PRO A 111 15.31 -7.84 1.73
C PRO A 111 14.55 -7.00 0.71
N ALA A 112 13.87 -7.64 -0.25
CA ALA A 112 13.10 -6.93 -1.29
C ALA A 112 11.94 -6.10 -0.70
N PHE A 113 11.27 -6.61 0.34
CA PHE A 113 10.20 -5.89 1.02
C PHE A 113 10.74 -4.70 1.83
N TYR A 114 11.82 -4.93 2.59
CA TYR A 114 12.46 -3.88 3.39
C TYR A 114 13.02 -2.76 2.52
N LEU A 115 13.80 -3.09 1.49
CA LEU A 115 14.37 -2.11 0.56
C LEU A 115 13.29 -1.36 -0.22
N GLY A 116 12.24 -2.06 -0.66
CA GLY A 116 11.11 -1.45 -1.33
C GLY A 116 10.37 -0.42 -0.47
N ALA A 117 10.24 -0.69 0.84
CA ALA A 117 9.65 0.27 1.79
C ALA A 117 10.47 1.56 1.91
N GLN A 118 11.79 1.47 1.71
CA GLN A 118 12.71 2.59 1.83
C GLN A 118 13.03 3.27 0.49
N PHE A 119 12.30 2.96 -0.54
CA PHE A 119 12.45 3.57 -1.85
C PHE A 119 11.22 4.42 -2.18
N ALA A 120 11.41 5.74 -2.41
CA ALA A 120 10.31 6.67 -2.64
C ALA A 120 9.73 6.48 -4.05
N ASN A 121 8.91 5.44 -4.21
CA ASN A 121 8.16 5.18 -5.44
C ASN A 121 6.74 4.69 -5.14
N LEU A 122 5.94 4.57 -6.21
CA LEU A 122 4.55 4.15 -6.09
C LEU A 122 4.39 2.64 -5.82
N ASP A 123 5.46 1.85 -6.08
CA ASP A 123 5.34 0.39 -6.11
C ASP A 123 5.00 -0.20 -4.74
N MET A 124 5.70 0.22 -3.69
CA MET A 124 5.42 -0.28 -2.35
C MET A 124 4.08 0.23 -1.81
N LEU A 125 3.68 1.47 -2.16
CA LEU A 125 2.37 2.00 -1.77
C LEU A 125 1.24 1.17 -2.39
N VAL A 126 1.31 0.91 -3.71
CA VAL A 126 0.28 0.10 -4.39
C VAL A 126 0.33 -1.36 -3.95
N ALA A 127 1.52 -1.95 -3.75
CA ALA A 127 1.65 -3.32 -3.26
C ALA A 127 1.01 -3.49 -1.88
N GLY A 128 1.22 -2.54 -0.98
CA GLY A 128 0.55 -2.50 0.32
C GLY A 128 -0.96 -2.40 0.20
N ALA A 129 -1.47 -1.47 -0.61
CA ALA A 129 -2.90 -1.30 -0.82
C ALA A 129 -3.56 -2.54 -1.49
N ILE A 130 -2.90 -3.17 -2.46
CA ILE A 130 -3.33 -4.46 -3.06
C ILE A 130 -3.38 -5.55 -2.00
N THR A 131 -2.35 -5.66 -1.16
CA THR A 131 -2.31 -6.64 -0.07
C THR A 131 -3.44 -6.45 0.92
N VAL A 132 -3.72 -5.20 1.31
CA VAL A 132 -4.87 -4.85 2.17
C VAL A 132 -6.17 -5.26 1.50
N THR A 133 -6.34 -4.96 0.21
CA THR A 133 -7.54 -5.32 -0.57
C THR A 133 -7.75 -6.83 -0.58
N ILE A 134 -6.72 -7.61 -0.93
CA ILE A 134 -6.78 -9.08 -0.96
C ILE A 134 -7.11 -9.63 0.43
N ALA A 135 -6.43 -9.15 1.48
CA ALA A 135 -6.66 -9.61 2.85
C ALA A 135 -8.09 -9.35 3.32
N LEU A 136 -8.64 -8.17 3.02
CA LEU A 136 -10.01 -7.82 3.39
C LEU A 136 -11.06 -8.57 2.57
N LEU A 137 -10.84 -8.80 1.26
CA LEU A 137 -11.72 -9.65 0.45
C LEU A 137 -11.70 -11.10 0.92
N ALA A 138 -10.52 -11.65 1.21
CA ALA A 138 -10.39 -12.99 1.77
C ALA A 138 -11.09 -13.09 3.14
N GLN A 139 -10.93 -12.09 4.00
CA GLN A 139 -11.62 -12.03 5.28
C GLN A 139 -13.14 -11.96 5.12
N ALA A 140 -13.66 -11.18 4.15
CA ALA A 140 -15.08 -11.09 3.86
C ALA A 140 -15.63 -12.43 3.37
N ALA A 141 -14.93 -13.10 2.45
CA ALA A 141 -15.32 -14.41 1.93
C ALA A 141 -15.35 -15.48 3.02
N LEU A 142 -14.29 -15.60 3.83
CA LEU A 142 -14.21 -16.55 4.94
C LEU A 142 -15.26 -16.27 6.03
N ALA A 143 -15.56 -15.01 6.31
CA ALA A 143 -16.60 -14.63 7.24
C ALA A 143 -18.00 -14.99 6.70
N LEU A 144 -18.28 -14.71 5.41
CA LEU A 144 -19.54 -15.07 4.77
C LEU A 144 -19.79 -16.58 4.82
N GLU A 145 -18.80 -17.40 4.52
CA GLU A 145 -18.88 -18.86 4.54
C GLU A 145 -19.22 -19.41 5.94
N ARG A 146 -18.79 -18.70 7.00
CA ARG A 146 -19.05 -19.07 8.40
C ARG A 146 -20.27 -18.37 9.02
N GLY A 147 -21.06 -17.63 8.23
CA GLY A 147 -22.21 -16.89 8.72
C GLY A 147 -21.85 -15.73 9.66
N LEU A 148 -20.61 -15.23 9.60
CA LEU A 148 -20.13 -14.11 10.40
C LEU A 148 -20.33 -12.77 9.68
N PRO A 149 -20.35 -11.63 10.39
CA PRO A 149 -20.41 -10.30 9.78
C PRO A 149 -19.24 -10.07 8.83
N TYR A 150 -19.53 -9.77 7.56
CA TYR A 150 -18.53 -9.60 6.49
C TYR A 150 -18.53 -8.23 5.82
N ARG A 151 -19.65 -7.48 5.92
CA ARG A 151 -19.86 -6.22 5.19
C ARG A 151 -18.80 -5.16 5.48
N GLY A 152 -18.33 -5.06 6.73
CA GLY A 152 -17.27 -4.12 7.11
C GLY A 152 -15.95 -4.42 6.42
N ALA A 153 -15.56 -5.69 6.31
CA ALA A 153 -14.37 -6.11 5.59
C ALA A 153 -14.52 -5.85 4.07
N LEU A 154 -15.70 -6.11 3.53
CA LEU A 154 -15.99 -5.86 2.11
C LEU A 154 -15.92 -4.36 1.76
N LEU A 155 -16.52 -3.49 2.58
CA LEU A 155 -16.43 -2.04 2.40
C LEU A 155 -14.99 -1.55 2.52
N GLY A 156 -14.25 -2.04 3.51
CA GLY A 156 -12.82 -1.75 3.66
C GLY A 156 -12.00 -2.18 2.44
N ALA A 157 -12.34 -3.32 1.83
CA ALA A 157 -11.69 -3.79 0.61
C ALA A 157 -11.94 -2.84 -0.58
N TYR A 158 -13.16 -2.34 -0.74
CA TYR A 158 -13.47 -1.36 -1.80
C TYR A 158 -12.72 -0.05 -1.60
N VAL A 159 -12.63 0.45 -0.37
CA VAL A 159 -11.83 1.64 -0.06
C VAL A 159 -10.34 1.39 -0.36
N ALA A 160 -9.80 0.26 0.06
CA ALA A 160 -8.40 -0.09 -0.20
C ALA A 160 -8.12 -0.24 -1.70
N ALA A 161 -9.03 -0.84 -2.48
CA ALA A 161 -8.93 -0.94 -3.93
C ALA A 161 -8.96 0.45 -4.60
N ALA A 162 -9.83 1.35 -4.15
CA ALA A 162 -9.89 2.73 -4.65
C ALA A 162 -8.57 3.47 -4.37
N LEU A 163 -8.02 3.34 -3.17
CA LEU A 163 -6.70 3.89 -2.84
C LEU A 163 -5.57 3.27 -3.68
N ALA A 164 -5.64 1.96 -3.95
CA ALA A 164 -4.67 1.29 -4.82
C ALA A 164 -4.74 1.82 -6.27
N VAL A 165 -5.95 2.09 -6.78
CA VAL A 165 -6.14 2.73 -8.11
C VAL A 165 -5.57 4.15 -8.09
N LEU A 166 -5.82 4.93 -7.05
CA LEU A 166 -5.26 6.27 -6.88
C LEU A 166 -3.72 6.27 -6.66
N ALA A 167 -3.14 5.13 -6.26
CA ALA A 167 -1.69 5.00 -6.12
C ALA A 167 -0.99 4.70 -7.46
N LYS A 168 -1.52 3.79 -8.29
CA LYS A 168 -0.82 3.36 -9.52
C LYS A 168 -1.76 2.99 -10.69
N GLY A 169 -3.05 3.29 -10.62
CA GLY A 169 -4.02 2.99 -11.68
C GLY A 169 -4.66 1.61 -11.57
N LEU A 170 -5.19 1.10 -12.68
CA LEU A 170 -6.08 -0.07 -12.73
C LEU A 170 -5.50 -1.37 -12.12
N ILE A 171 -4.18 -1.51 -12.06
CA ILE A 171 -3.54 -2.67 -11.41
C ILE A 171 -3.99 -2.83 -9.95
N GLY A 172 -4.29 -1.70 -9.28
CA GLY A 172 -4.79 -1.68 -7.90
C GLY A 172 -6.14 -2.37 -7.70
N MET A 173 -6.92 -2.52 -8.74
CA MET A 173 -8.23 -3.20 -8.71
C MET A 173 -8.19 -4.54 -9.42
N VAL A 174 -7.56 -4.62 -10.59
CA VAL A 174 -7.55 -5.82 -11.43
C VAL A 174 -6.80 -6.96 -10.75
N LEU A 175 -5.63 -6.68 -10.18
CA LEU A 175 -4.81 -7.73 -9.57
C LEU A 175 -5.47 -8.36 -8.32
N PRO A 176 -5.96 -7.61 -7.32
CA PRO A 176 -6.66 -8.23 -6.19
C PRO A 176 -7.94 -8.94 -6.62
N GLY A 177 -8.71 -8.39 -7.57
CA GLY A 177 -9.89 -9.04 -8.12
C GLY A 177 -9.56 -10.38 -8.77
N LEU A 178 -8.52 -10.44 -9.59
CA LEU A 178 -8.05 -11.67 -10.22
C LEU A 178 -7.61 -12.71 -9.19
N VAL A 179 -6.75 -12.32 -8.24
CA VAL A 179 -6.22 -13.22 -7.20
C VAL A 179 -7.36 -13.84 -6.39
N VAL A 180 -8.31 -13.03 -5.92
CA VAL A 180 -9.42 -13.54 -5.11
C VAL A 180 -10.38 -14.38 -5.95
N THR A 181 -10.64 -14.00 -7.19
CA THR A 181 -11.48 -14.80 -8.11
C THR A 181 -10.86 -16.18 -8.35
N VAL A 182 -9.58 -16.24 -8.71
CA VAL A 182 -8.87 -17.51 -8.91
C VAL A 182 -8.88 -18.36 -7.64
N TRP A 183 -8.63 -17.76 -6.49
CA TRP A 183 -8.66 -18.45 -5.20
C TRP A 183 -10.04 -19.04 -4.87
N LEU A 184 -11.12 -18.30 -5.10
CA LEU A 184 -12.49 -18.79 -4.86
C LEU A 184 -12.88 -19.89 -5.83
N LEU A 185 -12.55 -19.76 -7.11
CA LEU A 185 -12.86 -20.75 -8.13
C LEU A 185 -12.07 -22.04 -7.92
N SER A 186 -10.76 -21.95 -7.68
CA SER A 186 -9.90 -23.13 -7.43
C SER A 186 -10.30 -23.88 -6.16
N GLY A 187 -10.84 -23.18 -5.18
CA GLY A 187 -11.38 -23.78 -3.95
C GLY A 187 -12.82 -24.31 -4.05
N GLY A 188 -13.44 -24.30 -5.24
CA GLY A 188 -14.84 -24.70 -5.43
C GLY A 188 -15.86 -23.74 -4.79
N ARG A 189 -15.43 -22.53 -4.45
CA ARG A 189 -16.22 -21.52 -3.70
C ARG A 189 -16.95 -20.51 -4.61
N TRP A 190 -17.28 -20.89 -5.82
CA TRP A 190 -17.92 -20.01 -6.80
C TRP A 190 -19.23 -19.37 -6.30
N ARG A 191 -19.97 -20.07 -5.42
CA ARG A 191 -21.19 -19.52 -4.78
C ARG A 191 -20.91 -18.34 -3.86
N THR A 192 -19.76 -18.30 -3.22
CA THR A 192 -19.32 -17.17 -2.39
C THR A 192 -19.03 -15.95 -3.25
N TRP A 193 -18.52 -16.16 -4.47
CA TRP A 193 -18.26 -15.10 -5.43
C TRP A 193 -19.55 -14.43 -5.97
N LEU A 194 -20.67 -15.16 -6.01
CA LEU A 194 -21.96 -14.66 -6.52
C LEU A 194 -22.87 -14.01 -5.46
N ARG A 195 -22.47 -14.01 -4.19
CA ARG A 195 -23.20 -13.42 -3.06
C ARG A 195 -22.65 -12.07 -2.64
#